data_4264ec4de2c5b0a69f33809569beb664
#
_entry.id   4264ec4de2c5b0a69f33809569beb664
#
_cell.length_a   1.000
_cell.length_b   1.000
_cell.length_c   1.000
_cell.angle_alpha   90.00
_cell.angle_beta   90.00
_cell.angle_gamma   90.00
#
_symmetry.space_group_name_H-M   'P 1'
#
loop_
_entity.id
_entity.type
_entity.pdbx_description
1 polymer ?
#
loop_
_entity_poly.entity_id
_entity_poly.type
_entity_poly.pdbx_seq_one_letter_code
_entity_poly.pdbx_strand_id
1 'polypeptide(L)'
;DYGWRAARITELIDRAIAKGPVTADDLNAIQADNYSFIGMRLTAAYADVTTGDDETDAALDLLQQWDAQNSADSAAAAYANVLWDTLAGNVFVDGRENAAPMTGQGRQFLVMDALLDDETSPWWVNDELGVDGMTDMLKRSAIDAYERLVDAQGDNPSRWNWGGLHALPLENGSFGKSGIPAIEWLFNRGPFPVGGGSSVVNATGWDLTQSFSTVTVPSMRMIVDLSDFDASRWNQLTGESGHAFHTNYIDQVESWQKAELTPWAFTPDAVDAATTDTLVLRP
;
A
#
# COMPACT_ATOMS: atom_id res chain seq x y z
N ASP A 1 -5.13 3.89 12.25
CA ASP A 1 -5.81 4.78 11.32
C ASP A 1 -6.62 5.82 12.09
N TYR A 2 -6.40 7.08 11.83
CA TYR A 2 -7.07 8.21 12.51
C TYR A 2 -8.31 8.72 11.73
N GLY A 3 -8.93 7.85 10.94
CA GLY A 3 -10.19 8.12 10.25
C GLY A 3 -10.07 8.31 8.73
N TRP A 4 -8.89 8.43 8.15
CA TRP A 4 -8.72 8.65 6.70
C TRP A 4 -9.33 7.54 5.85
N ARG A 5 -9.09 6.26 6.22
CA ARG A 5 -9.70 5.12 5.54
C ARG A 5 -11.22 5.16 5.65
N ALA A 6 -11.74 5.42 6.85
CA ALA A 6 -13.19 5.51 7.06
C ALA A 6 -13.81 6.66 6.27
N ALA A 7 -13.18 7.84 6.26
CA ALA A 7 -13.63 8.99 5.48
C ALA A 7 -13.66 8.65 3.98
N ARG A 8 -12.60 8.01 3.45
CA ARG A 8 -12.54 7.62 2.05
C ARG A 8 -13.62 6.58 1.68
N ILE A 9 -13.83 5.57 2.53
CA ILE A 9 -14.90 4.57 2.33
C ILE A 9 -16.26 5.26 2.29
N THR A 10 -16.55 6.17 3.23
CA THR A 10 -17.81 6.93 3.26
C THR A 10 -18.00 7.74 1.98
N GLU A 11 -16.98 8.49 1.57
CA GLU A 11 -16.99 9.26 0.31
C GLU A 11 -17.31 8.37 -0.91
N LEU A 12 -16.68 7.21 -1.02
CA LEU A 12 -16.88 6.30 -2.14
C LEU A 12 -18.28 5.67 -2.13
N ILE A 13 -18.82 5.33 -0.94
CA ILE A 13 -20.18 4.86 -0.78
C ILE A 13 -21.18 5.94 -1.19
N ASP A 14 -21.00 7.16 -0.72
CA ASP A 14 -21.88 8.30 -1.07
C ASP A 14 -21.86 8.57 -2.58
N ARG A 15 -20.68 8.50 -3.21
CA ARG A 15 -20.54 8.61 -4.66
C ARG A 15 -21.25 7.47 -5.42
N ALA A 16 -21.19 6.24 -4.93
CA ALA A 16 -21.88 5.11 -5.52
C ALA A 16 -23.39 5.28 -5.41
N ILE A 17 -23.92 5.64 -4.24
CA ILE A 17 -25.34 5.93 -4.00
C ILE A 17 -25.85 7.05 -4.92
N ALA A 18 -25.06 8.12 -5.09
CA ALA A 18 -25.44 9.25 -5.96
C ALA A 18 -25.55 8.88 -7.44
N LYS A 19 -24.90 7.80 -7.89
CA LYS A 19 -25.00 7.29 -9.27
C LYS A 19 -26.25 6.43 -9.50
N GLY A 20 -26.84 5.84 -8.44
CA GLY A 20 -28.00 4.98 -8.52
C GLY A 20 -27.91 3.76 -7.57
N PRO A 21 -28.59 2.65 -7.89
CA PRO A 21 -28.47 1.43 -7.09
C PRO A 21 -27.02 0.94 -7.04
N VAL A 22 -26.50 0.73 -5.82
CA VAL A 22 -25.15 0.22 -5.59
C VAL A 22 -25.05 -1.24 -6.03
N THR A 23 -24.01 -1.55 -6.78
CA THR A 23 -23.75 -2.90 -7.31
C THR A 23 -22.61 -3.61 -6.58
N ALA A 24 -22.45 -4.91 -6.77
CA ALA A 24 -21.30 -5.66 -6.28
C ALA A 24 -19.98 -5.11 -6.87
N ASP A 25 -19.98 -4.64 -8.11
CA ASP A 25 -18.80 -4.07 -8.76
C ASP A 25 -18.40 -2.72 -8.12
N ASP A 26 -19.37 -1.88 -7.71
CA ASP A 26 -19.09 -0.65 -6.94
C ASP A 26 -18.41 -0.99 -5.61
N LEU A 27 -18.91 -1.99 -4.89
CA LEU A 27 -18.31 -2.42 -3.61
C LEU A 27 -16.93 -3.02 -3.80
N ASN A 28 -16.70 -3.75 -4.90
CA ASN A 28 -15.38 -4.27 -5.22
C ASN A 28 -14.39 -3.14 -5.52
N ALA A 29 -14.80 -2.15 -6.31
CA ALA A 29 -13.99 -0.97 -6.61
C ALA A 29 -13.61 -0.19 -5.34
N ILE A 30 -14.53 -0.10 -4.36
CA ILE A 30 -14.24 0.51 -3.06
C ILE A 30 -13.16 -0.28 -2.31
N GLN A 31 -13.24 -1.62 -2.27
CA GLN A 31 -12.23 -2.45 -1.61
C GLN A 31 -10.84 -2.37 -2.26
N ALA A 32 -10.79 -2.06 -3.56
CA ALA A 32 -9.58 -1.94 -4.35
C ALA A 32 -8.98 -0.51 -4.36
N ASP A 33 -9.64 0.47 -3.74
CA ASP A 33 -9.19 1.87 -3.77
C ASP A 33 -7.85 2.05 -3.05
N ASN A 34 -6.89 2.60 -3.79
CA ASN A 34 -5.51 2.82 -3.34
C ASN A 34 -5.24 4.28 -2.95
N TYR A 35 -6.27 5.12 -2.82
CA TYR A 35 -6.11 6.54 -2.59
C TYR A 35 -5.35 6.85 -1.29
N SER A 36 -4.25 7.60 -1.42
CA SER A 36 -3.37 8.02 -0.34
C SER A 36 -3.67 9.45 0.08
N PHE A 37 -4.29 9.62 1.24
CA PHE A 37 -4.53 10.94 1.80
C PHE A 37 -3.24 11.71 2.06
N ILE A 38 -2.23 11.07 2.68
CA ILE A 38 -0.95 11.73 2.96
C ILE A 38 -0.20 12.06 1.66
N GLY A 39 -0.31 11.20 0.64
CA GLY A 39 0.25 11.48 -0.68
C GLY A 39 -0.35 12.75 -1.31
N MET A 40 -1.67 12.93 -1.23
CA MET A 40 -2.33 14.14 -1.69
C MET A 40 -1.90 15.37 -0.90
N ARG A 41 -1.72 15.25 0.44
CA ARG A 41 -1.19 16.34 1.28
C ARG A 41 0.24 16.73 0.89
N LEU A 42 1.09 15.75 0.60
CA LEU A 42 2.44 16.00 0.08
C LEU A 42 2.39 16.70 -1.29
N THR A 43 1.57 16.22 -2.23
CA THR A 43 1.39 16.87 -3.52
C THR A 43 1.06 18.34 -3.37
N ALA A 44 0.15 18.68 -2.45
CA ALA A 44 -0.21 20.07 -2.16
C ALA A 44 0.95 20.86 -1.52
N ALA A 45 1.69 20.27 -0.57
CA ALA A 45 2.81 20.93 0.11
C ALA A 45 4.00 21.20 -0.83
N TYR A 46 4.17 20.38 -1.86
CA TYR A 46 5.26 20.50 -2.85
C TYR A 46 4.85 21.25 -4.13
N ALA A 47 3.64 21.81 -4.21
CA ALA A 47 3.13 22.43 -5.45
C ALA A 47 4.01 23.58 -5.98
N ASP A 48 4.60 24.37 -5.08
CA ASP A 48 5.45 25.52 -5.43
C ASP A 48 6.93 25.29 -5.06
N VAL A 49 7.32 24.04 -4.74
CA VAL A 49 8.70 23.71 -4.39
C VAL A 49 9.50 23.43 -5.64
N THR A 50 10.63 24.13 -5.78
CA THR A 50 11.68 23.83 -6.77
C THR A 50 13.01 23.68 -6.04
N THR A 51 13.76 22.64 -6.37
CA THR A 51 15.04 22.35 -5.72
C THR A 51 16.20 23.04 -6.42
N GLY A 52 16.07 23.30 -7.72
CA GLY A 52 17.13 23.79 -8.59
C GLY A 52 18.00 22.66 -9.15
N ASP A 53 17.61 21.41 -8.90
CA ASP A 53 18.17 20.21 -9.50
C ASP A 53 17.14 19.65 -10.49
N ASP A 54 17.51 19.59 -11.77
CA ASP A 54 16.58 19.28 -12.86
C ASP A 54 15.96 17.87 -12.72
N GLU A 55 16.72 16.91 -12.23
CA GLU A 55 16.28 15.53 -12.06
C GLU A 55 15.28 15.40 -10.89
N THR A 56 15.55 16.05 -9.77
CA THR A 56 14.65 16.09 -8.62
C THR A 56 13.37 16.85 -8.96
N ASP A 57 13.49 17.98 -9.67
CA ASP A 57 12.33 18.77 -10.10
C ASP A 57 11.44 17.97 -11.08
N ALA A 58 12.01 17.13 -11.96
CA ALA A 58 11.25 16.20 -12.78
C ALA A 58 10.53 15.11 -11.97
N ALA A 59 11.09 14.67 -10.86
CA ALA A 59 10.39 13.74 -9.94
C ALA A 59 9.24 14.44 -9.19
N LEU A 60 9.40 15.71 -8.83
CA LEU A 60 8.30 16.53 -8.28
C LEU A 60 7.18 16.74 -9.32
N ASP A 61 7.50 16.88 -10.60
CA ASP A 61 6.51 16.94 -11.68
C ASP A 61 5.66 15.65 -11.77
N LEU A 62 6.26 14.47 -11.55
CA LEU A 62 5.48 13.23 -11.44
C LEU A 62 4.49 13.27 -10.27
N LEU A 63 4.90 13.80 -9.13
CA LEU A 63 4.05 13.97 -7.96
C LEU A 63 2.87 14.91 -8.26
N GLN A 64 3.10 16.02 -8.98
CA GLN A 64 2.05 16.98 -9.33
C GLN A 64 1.02 16.42 -10.32
N GLN A 65 1.38 15.43 -11.13
CA GLN A 65 0.49 14.78 -12.10
C GLN A 65 -0.19 13.52 -11.54
N TRP A 66 0.10 13.14 -10.30
CA TRP A 66 -0.37 11.93 -9.69
C TRP A 66 -1.84 12.05 -9.21
N ASP A 67 -2.59 10.99 -9.40
CA ASP A 67 -3.99 10.86 -8.96
C ASP A 67 -4.16 10.43 -7.49
N ALA A 68 -3.07 10.39 -6.74
CA ALA A 68 -2.95 9.91 -5.36
C ALA A 68 -3.29 8.40 -5.19
N GLN A 69 -3.35 7.63 -6.27
CA GLN A 69 -3.54 6.19 -6.19
C GLN A 69 -2.17 5.48 -6.02
N ASN A 70 -1.98 4.79 -4.91
CA ASN A 70 -0.82 3.93 -4.66
C ASN A 70 -0.91 2.63 -5.48
N SER A 71 -1.01 2.74 -6.81
CA SER A 71 -1.02 1.58 -7.70
C SER A 71 0.37 0.97 -7.79
N ALA A 72 0.46 -0.36 -7.88
CA ALA A 72 1.75 -1.07 -7.85
C ALA A 72 2.71 -0.64 -8.97
N ASP A 73 2.20 -0.25 -10.12
CA ASP A 73 2.95 0.20 -11.30
C ASP A 73 3.21 1.72 -11.35
N SER A 74 2.76 2.47 -10.34
CA SER A 74 2.88 3.93 -10.33
C SER A 74 4.27 4.40 -9.90
N ALA A 75 4.94 5.17 -10.76
CA ALA A 75 6.19 5.86 -10.47
C ALA A 75 5.98 6.99 -9.45
N ALA A 76 4.90 7.77 -9.62
CA ALA A 76 4.55 8.85 -8.70
C ALA A 76 4.26 8.32 -7.29
N ALA A 77 3.57 7.18 -7.17
CA ALA A 77 3.35 6.52 -5.87
C ALA A 77 4.67 6.07 -5.23
N ALA A 78 5.61 5.51 -6.01
CA ALA A 78 6.93 5.15 -5.49
C ALA A 78 7.64 6.37 -4.91
N TYR A 79 7.71 7.47 -5.67
CA TYR A 79 8.34 8.71 -5.21
C TYR A 79 7.61 9.31 -4.01
N ALA A 80 6.29 9.39 -4.03
CA ALA A 80 5.50 9.95 -2.93
C ALA A 80 5.70 9.22 -1.60
N ASN A 81 5.77 7.89 -1.61
CA ASN A 81 5.97 7.10 -0.39
C ASN A 81 7.43 7.19 0.11
N VAL A 82 8.42 7.24 -0.78
CA VAL A 82 9.82 7.47 -0.40
C VAL A 82 9.99 8.91 0.12
N LEU A 83 9.37 9.89 -0.52
CA LEU A 83 9.38 11.29 -0.07
C LEU A 83 8.73 11.44 1.32
N TRP A 84 7.61 10.77 1.56
CA TRP A 84 6.97 10.73 2.88
C TRP A 84 7.94 10.23 3.96
N ASP A 85 8.58 9.08 3.73
CA ASP A 85 9.51 8.47 4.68
C ASP A 85 10.73 9.37 4.90
N THR A 86 11.29 9.92 3.84
CA THR A 86 12.46 10.82 3.90
C THR A 86 12.12 12.11 4.65
N LEU A 87 11.01 12.77 4.32
CA LEU A 87 10.59 13.98 5.01
C LEU A 87 10.36 13.72 6.50
N ALA A 88 9.68 12.62 6.83
CA ALA A 88 9.44 12.25 8.22
C ALA A 88 10.75 11.91 8.95
N GLY A 89 11.70 11.25 8.29
CA GLY A 89 13.04 11.00 8.80
C GLY A 89 13.78 12.29 9.09
N ASN A 90 13.90 13.19 8.13
CA ASN A 90 14.60 14.47 8.26
C ASN A 90 13.99 15.38 9.34
N VAL A 91 12.67 15.34 9.51
CA VAL A 91 11.97 16.14 10.52
C VAL A 91 12.10 15.54 11.92
N PHE A 92 11.90 14.22 12.08
CA PHE A 92 11.69 13.63 13.40
C PHE A 92 12.82 12.75 13.91
N VAL A 93 13.74 12.31 13.06
CA VAL A 93 14.76 11.31 13.40
C VAL A 93 16.16 11.86 13.20
N ASP A 94 16.49 12.31 12.02
CA ASP A 94 17.86 12.66 11.63
C ASP A 94 18.34 13.88 12.39
N GLY A 95 19.53 13.78 13.02
CA GLY A 95 20.09 14.83 13.86
C GLY A 95 19.32 15.09 15.17
N ARG A 96 18.39 14.22 15.57
CA ARG A 96 17.61 14.39 16.79
C ARG A 96 18.09 13.44 17.88
N GLU A 97 18.47 14.00 19.05
CA GLU A 97 18.80 13.18 20.21
C GLU A 97 17.58 12.36 20.68
N ASN A 98 17.80 11.09 20.99
CA ASN A 98 16.76 10.16 21.48
C ASN A 98 15.55 9.97 20.56
N ALA A 99 15.69 10.22 19.26
CA ALA A 99 14.64 9.95 18.29
C ALA A 99 14.31 8.45 18.24
N ALA A 100 13.02 8.13 18.15
CA ALA A 100 12.56 6.76 17.91
C ALA A 100 12.43 6.49 16.40
N PRO A 101 12.74 5.28 15.94
CA PRO A 101 12.54 4.92 14.55
C PRO A 101 11.08 5.14 14.10
N MET A 102 10.92 5.59 12.85
CA MET A 102 9.60 5.79 12.26
C MET A 102 9.01 4.45 11.82
N THR A 103 7.75 4.20 12.17
CA THR A 103 7.01 2.99 11.75
C THR A 103 6.18 3.23 10.50
N GLY A 104 5.97 4.50 10.10
CA GLY A 104 5.10 4.86 8.97
C GLY A 104 3.61 4.67 9.23
N GLN A 105 3.21 4.56 10.51
CA GLN A 105 1.81 4.31 10.89
C GLN A 105 0.99 5.60 11.02
N GLY A 106 -0.33 5.46 11.08
CA GLY A 106 -1.28 6.57 11.02
C GLY A 106 -1.07 7.71 12.03
N ARG A 107 -0.45 7.46 13.21
CA ARG A 107 -0.09 8.54 14.16
C ARG A 107 0.92 9.51 13.56
N GLN A 108 1.89 9.01 12.84
CA GLN A 108 2.92 9.83 12.20
C GLN A 108 2.32 10.61 11.03
N PHE A 109 1.38 10.02 10.30
CA PHE A 109 0.60 10.74 9.30
C PHE A 109 -0.16 11.93 9.92
N LEU A 110 -0.82 11.72 11.07
CA LEU A 110 -1.55 12.79 11.76
C LEU A 110 -0.64 13.94 12.19
N VAL A 111 0.52 13.62 12.75
CA VAL A 111 1.49 14.65 13.21
C VAL A 111 2.03 15.42 12.01
N MET A 112 2.42 14.73 10.94
CA MET A 112 2.91 15.40 9.73
C MET A 112 1.82 16.22 9.04
N ASP A 113 0.59 15.74 8.96
CA ASP A 113 -0.55 16.47 8.41
C ASP A 113 -0.75 17.81 9.12
N ALA A 114 -0.73 17.79 10.46
CA ALA A 114 -0.81 19.00 11.27
C ALA A 114 0.42 19.92 11.09
N LEU A 115 1.62 19.34 10.93
CA LEU A 115 2.85 20.09 10.77
C LEU A 115 2.92 20.79 9.41
N LEU A 116 2.39 20.18 8.36
CA LEU A 116 2.33 20.78 7.01
C LEU A 116 1.46 22.04 6.96
N ASP A 117 0.60 22.27 7.95
CA ASP A 117 -0.21 23.49 8.10
C ASP A 117 0.43 24.56 9.01
N ASP A 118 1.61 24.27 9.60
CA ASP A 118 2.35 25.18 10.49
C ASP A 118 3.78 25.43 9.96
N GLU A 119 3.92 26.38 9.05
CA GLU A 119 5.21 26.76 8.46
C GLU A 119 6.22 27.31 9.50
N THR A 120 5.72 27.76 10.65
CA THR A 120 6.54 28.40 11.69
C THR A 120 7.05 27.40 12.74
N SER A 121 6.68 26.15 12.63
CA SER A 121 7.05 25.13 13.59
C SER A 121 8.57 24.97 13.71
N PRO A 122 9.12 24.89 14.94
CA PRO A 122 10.54 24.64 15.13
C PRO A 122 10.98 23.24 14.66
N TRP A 123 10.05 22.35 14.38
CA TRP A 123 10.37 21.04 13.81
C TRP A 123 10.95 21.11 12.38
N TRP A 124 10.72 22.23 11.67
CA TRP A 124 11.30 22.46 10.34
C TRP A 124 12.78 22.87 10.37
N VAL A 125 13.35 23.14 11.53
CA VAL A 125 14.77 23.50 11.68
C VAL A 125 15.57 22.25 12.06
N ASN A 126 16.65 22.00 11.33
CA ASN A 126 17.58 20.90 11.61
C ASN A 126 19.02 21.31 11.28
N ASP A 127 19.78 21.69 12.31
CA ASP A 127 21.14 22.21 12.17
C ASP A 127 22.11 21.17 11.58
N GLU A 128 21.92 19.88 11.87
CA GLU A 128 22.78 18.81 11.34
C GLU A 128 22.58 18.61 9.83
N LEU A 129 21.37 18.83 9.35
CA LEU A 129 21.07 18.79 7.93
C LEU A 129 21.30 20.14 7.24
N GLY A 130 21.62 21.20 8.00
CA GLY A 130 21.80 22.55 7.48
C GLY A 130 20.49 23.17 6.97
N VAL A 131 19.38 22.86 7.61
CA VAL A 131 18.02 23.25 7.20
C VAL A 131 17.45 24.27 8.19
N ASP A 132 17.00 25.43 7.66
CA ASP A 132 16.43 26.54 8.45
C ASP A 132 15.01 26.89 7.97
N GLY A 133 14.04 26.04 8.33
CA GLY A 133 12.63 26.25 8.04
C GLY A 133 12.02 25.29 7.03
N MET A 134 10.68 25.40 6.86
CA MET A 134 9.86 24.46 6.09
C MET A 134 10.32 24.34 4.64
N THR A 135 10.54 25.45 3.94
CA THR A 135 10.92 25.44 2.53
C THR A 135 12.24 24.69 2.30
N ASP A 136 13.25 24.91 3.16
CA ASP A 136 14.54 24.22 3.04
C ASP A 136 14.40 22.73 3.39
N MET A 137 13.58 22.39 4.38
CA MET A 137 13.29 21.00 4.75
C MET A 137 12.60 20.24 3.59
N LEU A 138 11.61 20.87 2.95
CA LEU A 138 10.93 20.28 1.79
C LEU A 138 11.91 20.05 0.62
N LYS A 139 12.72 21.05 0.27
CA LYS A 139 13.74 20.92 -0.80
C LYS A 139 14.74 19.82 -0.49
N ARG A 140 15.29 19.82 0.72
CA ARG A 140 16.24 18.81 1.15
C ARG A 140 15.63 17.41 1.07
N SER A 141 14.42 17.24 1.58
CA SER A 141 13.75 15.94 1.56
C SER A 141 13.39 15.46 0.15
N ALA A 142 13.10 16.38 -0.78
CA ALA A 142 12.86 16.03 -2.18
C ALA A 142 14.13 15.46 -2.84
N ILE A 143 15.27 16.09 -2.61
CA ILE A 143 16.57 15.64 -3.13
C ILE A 143 16.94 14.28 -2.52
N ASP A 144 16.91 14.16 -1.20
CA ASP A 144 17.24 12.92 -0.51
C ASP A 144 16.32 11.76 -0.94
N ALA A 145 15.01 12.03 -1.17
CA ALA A 145 14.07 11.03 -1.64
C ALA A 145 14.34 10.59 -3.08
N TYR A 146 14.71 11.54 -3.95
CA TYR A 146 15.14 11.24 -5.31
C TYR A 146 16.37 10.32 -5.31
N GLU A 147 17.42 10.67 -4.58
CA GLU A 147 18.65 9.88 -4.47
C GLU A 147 18.35 8.45 -3.94
N ARG A 148 17.54 8.33 -2.90
CA ARG A 148 17.12 7.03 -2.35
C ARG A 148 16.39 6.17 -3.38
N LEU A 149 15.56 6.77 -4.21
CA LEU A 149 14.81 6.03 -5.22
C LEU A 149 15.68 5.66 -6.42
N VAL A 150 16.63 6.51 -6.79
CA VAL A 150 17.68 6.19 -7.78
C VAL A 150 18.51 4.98 -7.32
N ASP A 151 18.93 4.97 -6.06
CA ASP A 151 19.67 3.84 -5.48
C ASP A 151 18.85 2.54 -5.49
N ALA A 152 17.54 2.64 -5.27
CA ALA A 152 16.66 1.47 -5.20
C ALA A 152 16.20 0.96 -6.59
N GLN A 153 15.93 1.85 -7.56
CA GLN A 153 15.28 1.51 -8.83
C GLN A 153 15.96 2.09 -10.09
N GLY A 154 17.10 2.77 -9.91
CA GLY A 154 17.86 3.41 -11.00
C GLY A 154 17.39 4.83 -11.32
N ASP A 155 18.15 5.48 -12.19
CA ASP A 155 18.09 6.91 -12.53
C ASP A 155 16.97 7.30 -13.51
N ASN A 156 16.16 6.36 -13.96
CA ASN A 156 15.07 6.63 -14.90
C ASN A 156 13.71 6.65 -14.19
N PRO A 157 13.15 7.84 -13.84
CA PRO A 157 11.89 7.96 -13.14
C PRO A 157 10.70 7.24 -13.81
N SER A 158 10.70 7.11 -15.15
CA SER A 158 9.64 6.42 -15.87
C SER A 158 9.62 4.90 -15.64
N ARG A 159 10.65 4.34 -15.01
CA ARG A 159 10.75 2.91 -14.64
C ARG A 159 10.47 2.66 -13.18
N TRP A 160 10.36 3.70 -12.38
CA TRP A 160 10.01 3.54 -10.99
C TRP A 160 8.61 2.94 -10.85
N ASN A 161 8.42 2.17 -9.83
CA ASN A 161 7.12 1.58 -9.55
C ASN A 161 7.00 1.28 -8.05
N TRP A 162 5.82 1.54 -7.51
CA TRP A 162 5.55 1.32 -6.11
C TRP A 162 5.69 -0.15 -5.70
N GLY A 163 5.20 -1.08 -6.51
CA GLY A 163 5.27 -2.52 -6.24
C GLY A 163 6.67 -3.11 -6.22
N GLY A 164 7.68 -2.39 -6.75
CA GLY A 164 9.08 -2.76 -6.62
C GLY A 164 9.64 -2.55 -5.23
N LEU A 165 9.09 -1.59 -4.49
CA LEU A 165 9.40 -1.33 -3.08
C LEU A 165 8.38 -2.02 -2.16
N HIS A 166 7.11 -1.98 -2.56
CA HIS A 166 5.96 -2.44 -1.79
C HIS A 166 5.45 -3.78 -2.32
N ALA A 167 6.11 -4.83 -1.89
CA ALA A 167 5.81 -6.17 -2.31
C ALA A 167 5.41 -7.05 -1.12
N LEU A 168 4.59 -8.06 -1.41
CA LEU A 168 4.08 -9.03 -0.45
C LEU A 168 4.92 -10.30 -0.46
N PRO A 169 5.75 -10.55 0.55
CA PRO A 169 6.36 -11.85 0.78
C PRO A 169 5.31 -12.80 1.38
N LEU A 170 5.12 -13.96 0.78
CA LEU A 170 4.32 -15.03 1.38
C LEU A 170 5.28 -16.05 2.03
N GLU A 171 5.41 -15.95 3.33
CA GLU A 171 6.27 -16.80 4.14
C GLU A 171 5.46 -17.94 4.73
N ASN A 172 5.91 -19.17 4.52
CA ASN A 172 5.29 -20.35 5.13
C ASN A 172 5.51 -20.34 6.65
N GLY A 173 4.42 -20.45 7.42
CA GLY A 173 4.47 -20.31 8.87
C GLY A 173 5.33 -21.35 9.61
N SER A 174 5.59 -22.51 9.00
CA SER A 174 6.39 -23.58 9.62
C SER A 174 7.82 -23.66 9.10
N PHE A 175 8.02 -23.40 7.82
CA PHE A 175 9.31 -23.63 7.14
C PHE A 175 9.92 -22.37 6.53
N GLY A 176 9.12 -21.30 6.45
CA GLY A 176 9.52 -20.07 5.76
C GLY A 176 10.62 -19.27 6.45
N LYS A 177 10.88 -19.53 7.74
CA LYS A 177 11.95 -18.95 8.56
C LYS A 177 12.79 -20.03 9.23
N SER A 178 13.13 -21.08 8.49
CA SER A 178 13.89 -22.23 9.01
C SER A 178 15.38 -21.94 9.24
N GLY A 179 15.91 -20.85 8.68
CA GLY A 179 17.35 -20.56 8.64
C GLY A 179 18.11 -21.39 7.59
N ILE A 180 17.39 -22.19 6.78
CA ILE A 180 17.96 -23.00 5.69
C ILE A 180 17.42 -22.48 4.36
N PRO A 181 18.21 -21.75 3.56
CA PRO A 181 17.73 -21.05 2.36
C PRO A 181 17.00 -21.95 1.34
N ALA A 182 17.45 -23.20 1.19
CA ALA A 182 16.81 -24.13 0.27
C ALA A 182 15.40 -24.55 0.72
N ILE A 183 15.16 -24.65 2.04
CA ILE A 183 13.84 -24.95 2.60
C ILE A 183 12.94 -23.72 2.45
N GLU A 184 13.44 -22.56 2.80
CA GLU A 184 12.69 -21.29 2.67
C GLU A 184 12.27 -21.05 1.22
N TRP A 185 13.20 -21.19 0.26
CA TRP A 185 12.89 -21.09 -1.17
C TRP A 185 11.80 -22.08 -1.61
N LEU A 186 11.79 -23.29 -1.05
CA LEU A 186 10.84 -24.34 -1.40
C LEU A 186 9.42 -24.00 -0.95
N PHE A 187 9.26 -23.35 0.21
CA PHE A 187 7.98 -23.12 0.85
C PHE A 187 7.48 -21.66 0.74
N ASN A 188 8.37 -20.69 0.63
CA ASN A 188 7.99 -19.29 0.44
C ASN A 188 7.61 -18.99 -1.00
N ARG A 189 6.83 -17.93 -1.20
CA ARG A 189 6.44 -17.41 -2.53
C ARG A 189 6.54 -15.90 -2.57
N GLY A 190 6.68 -15.35 -3.77
CA GLY A 190 6.84 -13.93 -4.00
C GLY A 190 8.31 -13.48 -3.91
N PRO A 191 8.59 -12.20 -3.58
CA PRO A 191 7.59 -11.19 -3.24
C PRO A 191 6.70 -10.80 -4.44
N PHE A 192 5.43 -10.49 -4.17
CA PHE A 192 4.45 -10.10 -5.19
C PHE A 192 4.21 -8.59 -5.13
N PRO A 193 4.39 -7.83 -6.23
CA PRO A 193 4.08 -6.41 -6.27
C PRO A 193 2.61 -6.14 -5.88
N VAL A 194 2.36 -5.18 -4.98
CA VAL A 194 1.01 -4.84 -4.58
C VAL A 194 0.81 -3.33 -4.52
N GLY A 195 -0.41 -2.89 -4.77
CA GLY A 195 -0.84 -1.51 -4.51
C GLY A 195 -1.35 -1.33 -3.09
N GLY A 196 -1.80 -0.13 -2.75
CA GLY A 196 -2.33 0.20 -1.44
C GLY A 196 -1.30 0.78 -0.49
N GLY A 197 -1.55 0.66 0.81
CA GLY A 197 -0.65 1.24 1.80
C GLY A 197 -1.25 1.39 3.19
N SER A 198 -0.49 2.03 4.08
CA SER A 198 -0.95 2.40 5.41
C SER A 198 -2.04 3.48 5.32
N SER A 199 -3.14 3.30 6.07
CA SER A 199 -4.31 4.20 6.10
C SER A 199 -5.06 4.34 4.76
N VAL A 200 -4.78 3.49 3.79
CA VAL A 200 -5.48 3.37 2.50
C VAL A 200 -6.61 2.34 2.62
N VAL A 201 -7.63 2.40 1.77
CA VAL A 201 -8.76 1.43 1.79
C VAL A 201 -8.25 0.03 1.48
N ASN A 202 -7.47 -0.14 0.40
CA ASN A 202 -6.70 -1.35 0.16
C ASN A 202 -5.53 -1.43 1.15
N ALA A 203 -5.78 -2.01 2.31
CA ALA A 203 -4.95 -1.91 3.50
C ALA A 203 -3.73 -2.85 3.47
N THR A 204 -2.84 -2.67 2.51
CA THR A 204 -1.55 -3.33 2.45
C THR A 204 -0.51 -2.51 3.22
N GLY A 205 -0.41 -2.75 4.53
CA GLY A 205 0.43 -1.93 5.41
C GLY A 205 1.89 -2.37 5.42
N TRP A 206 2.78 -1.42 5.71
CA TRP A 206 4.22 -1.64 5.93
C TRP A 206 4.64 -1.25 7.34
N ASP A 207 5.88 -1.57 7.69
CA ASP A 207 6.58 -1.09 8.88
C ASP A 207 7.95 -0.53 8.45
N LEU A 208 8.11 0.79 8.45
CA LEU A 208 9.32 1.47 8.00
C LEU A 208 10.55 1.18 8.85
N THR A 209 10.41 0.62 10.04
CA THR A 209 11.57 0.09 10.80
C THR A 209 12.20 -1.11 10.11
N GLN A 210 11.53 -1.71 9.14
CA GLN A 210 12.01 -2.84 8.35
C GLN A 210 12.20 -2.44 6.89
N SER A 211 11.13 -2.04 6.20
CA SER A 211 11.14 -1.59 4.80
C SER A 211 9.73 -1.16 4.36
N PHE A 212 9.57 -0.83 3.06
CA PHE A 212 8.24 -0.69 2.44
C PHE A 212 7.52 -2.02 2.15
N SER A 213 8.16 -3.16 2.39
CA SER A 213 7.55 -4.48 2.21
C SER A 213 6.29 -4.63 3.05
N THR A 214 5.28 -5.32 2.54
CA THR A 214 4.01 -5.47 3.26
C THR A 214 4.17 -6.37 4.48
N VAL A 215 3.66 -5.93 5.62
CA VAL A 215 3.60 -6.70 6.88
C VAL A 215 2.16 -7.05 7.28
N THR A 216 1.18 -6.33 6.72
CA THR A 216 -0.25 -6.59 6.95
C THR A 216 -1.03 -6.38 5.66
N VAL A 217 -1.97 -7.28 5.37
CA VAL A 217 -2.80 -7.22 4.16
C VAL A 217 -4.23 -7.71 4.46
N PRO A 218 -5.24 -7.33 3.65
CA PRO A 218 -6.56 -7.97 3.71
C PRO A 218 -6.42 -9.45 3.36
N SER A 219 -6.60 -10.35 4.32
CA SER A 219 -6.47 -11.80 4.08
C SER A 219 -7.60 -12.37 3.23
N MET A 220 -8.74 -11.71 3.23
CA MET A 220 -9.92 -12.08 2.46
C MET A 220 -10.66 -10.82 2.01
N ARG A 221 -11.20 -10.85 0.80
CA ARG A 221 -12.18 -9.88 0.31
C ARG A 221 -13.46 -10.61 -0.02
N MET A 222 -14.62 -10.05 0.36
CA MET A 222 -15.92 -10.64 0.06
C MET A 222 -16.99 -9.58 -0.15
N ILE A 223 -17.97 -9.92 -0.96
CA ILE A 223 -19.20 -9.17 -1.17
C ILE A 223 -20.35 -10.17 -1.06
N VAL A 224 -21.23 -9.94 -0.09
CA VAL A 224 -22.41 -10.78 0.12
C VAL A 224 -23.61 -10.06 -0.47
N ASP A 225 -24.27 -10.67 -1.45
CA ASP A 225 -25.54 -10.20 -1.99
C ASP A 225 -26.69 -10.79 -1.16
N LEU A 226 -27.38 -9.93 -0.40
CA LEU A 226 -28.48 -10.34 0.47
C LEU A 226 -29.79 -10.64 -0.29
N SER A 227 -29.87 -10.25 -1.55
CA SER A 227 -31.02 -10.56 -2.42
C SER A 227 -30.86 -11.88 -3.15
N ASP A 228 -29.62 -12.29 -3.42
CA ASP A 228 -29.24 -13.54 -4.07
C ASP A 228 -27.88 -14.02 -3.56
N PHE A 229 -27.86 -14.93 -2.60
CA PHE A 229 -26.59 -15.41 -2.02
C PHE A 229 -25.66 -16.08 -3.03
N ASP A 230 -26.18 -16.65 -4.13
CA ASP A 230 -25.36 -17.25 -5.19
C ASP A 230 -24.68 -16.20 -6.08
N ALA A 231 -25.12 -14.93 -6.03
CA ALA A 231 -24.45 -13.79 -6.64
C ALA A 231 -23.29 -13.23 -5.79
N SER A 232 -23.07 -13.76 -4.59
CA SER A 232 -21.98 -13.37 -3.70
C SER A 232 -20.62 -13.75 -4.29
N ARG A 233 -19.59 -12.98 -3.93
CA ARG A 233 -18.22 -13.15 -4.45
C ARG A 233 -17.20 -13.06 -3.32
N TRP A 234 -16.10 -13.77 -3.47
CA TRP A 234 -15.01 -13.71 -2.53
C TRP A 234 -13.65 -14.03 -3.15
N ASN A 235 -12.60 -13.77 -2.41
CA ASN A 235 -11.24 -14.20 -2.71
C ASN A 235 -10.44 -14.22 -1.40
N GLN A 236 -9.51 -15.14 -1.25
CA GLN A 236 -8.53 -15.12 -0.18
C GLN A 236 -7.11 -14.88 -0.71
N LEU A 237 -6.20 -14.55 0.19
CA LEU A 237 -4.83 -14.14 -0.15
C LEU A 237 -4.02 -15.21 -0.88
N THR A 238 -4.16 -16.49 -0.50
CA THR A 238 -3.34 -17.59 -1.02
C THR A 238 -4.20 -18.60 -1.77
N GLY A 239 -4.17 -19.83 -1.39
CA GLY A 239 -5.02 -20.91 -1.85
C GLY A 239 -5.43 -21.79 -0.68
N GLU A 240 -6.21 -22.83 -0.93
CA GLU A 240 -6.76 -23.69 0.12
C GLU A 240 -5.78 -24.78 0.58
N SER A 241 -4.70 -25.04 -0.16
CA SER A 241 -3.75 -26.10 0.17
C SER A 241 -2.59 -25.60 1.02
N GLY A 242 -2.29 -26.27 2.12
CA GLY A 242 -1.04 -26.09 2.87
C GLY A 242 0.19 -26.78 2.25
N HIS A 243 0.02 -27.52 1.16
CA HIS A 243 1.10 -28.27 0.53
C HIS A 243 1.76 -27.47 -0.58
N ALA A 244 3.04 -27.12 -0.40
CA ALA A 244 3.77 -26.18 -1.27
C ALA A 244 3.87 -26.60 -2.76
N PHE A 245 3.64 -27.87 -3.08
CA PHE A 245 3.65 -28.39 -4.45
C PHE A 245 2.24 -28.63 -5.02
N HIS A 246 1.20 -28.30 -4.26
CA HIS A 246 -0.17 -28.39 -4.76
C HIS A 246 -0.52 -27.17 -5.62
N THR A 247 -1.34 -27.37 -6.65
CA THR A 247 -1.78 -26.28 -7.53
C THR A 247 -2.50 -25.19 -6.75
N ASN A 248 -3.29 -25.56 -5.73
CA ASN A 248 -4.04 -24.63 -4.88
C ASN A 248 -3.23 -24.11 -3.69
N TYR A 249 -1.91 -24.04 -3.78
CA TYR A 249 -1.08 -23.44 -2.72
C TYR A 249 -1.16 -21.91 -2.74
N ILE A 250 -1.11 -21.31 -3.94
CA ILE A 250 -1.14 -19.86 -4.16
C ILE A 250 -1.98 -19.46 -5.37
N ASP A 251 -2.93 -20.26 -5.80
CA ASP A 251 -3.72 -20.07 -7.02
C ASP A 251 -4.61 -18.81 -7.00
N GLN A 252 -4.89 -18.26 -5.83
CA GLN A 252 -5.70 -17.05 -5.68
C GLN A 252 -4.88 -15.75 -5.56
N VAL A 253 -3.55 -15.84 -5.47
CA VAL A 253 -2.70 -14.64 -5.27
C VAL A 253 -2.86 -13.63 -6.39
N GLU A 254 -2.87 -14.05 -7.65
CA GLU A 254 -2.97 -13.13 -8.78
C GLU A 254 -4.32 -12.40 -8.81
N SER A 255 -5.42 -13.11 -8.62
CA SER A 255 -6.75 -12.49 -8.52
C SER A 255 -6.86 -11.59 -7.28
N TRP A 256 -6.26 -11.99 -6.15
CA TRP A 256 -6.21 -11.17 -4.96
C TRP A 256 -5.44 -9.85 -5.19
N GLN A 257 -4.28 -9.87 -5.87
CA GLN A 257 -3.52 -8.66 -6.22
C GLN A 257 -4.36 -7.67 -7.04
N LYS A 258 -5.17 -8.19 -7.97
CA LYS A 258 -6.03 -7.41 -8.85
C LYS A 258 -7.37 -7.04 -8.22
N ALA A 259 -7.63 -7.45 -6.98
CA ALA A 259 -8.94 -7.38 -6.32
C ALA A 259 -10.06 -8.01 -7.17
N GLU A 260 -9.76 -9.06 -7.92
CA GLU A 260 -10.74 -9.84 -8.68
C GLU A 260 -11.37 -10.87 -7.73
N LEU A 261 -12.70 -10.92 -7.70
CA LEU A 261 -13.45 -11.83 -6.84
C LEU A 261 -14.08 -12.96 -7.67
N THR A 262 -14.04 -14.18 -7.12
CA THR A 262 -14.65 -15.36 -7.71
C THR A 262 -16.07 -15.57 -7.16
N PRO A 263 -16.98 -16.24 -7.92
CA PRO A 263 -18.29 -16.61 -7.41
C PRO A 263 -18.21 -17.42 -6.10
N TRP A 264 -19.14 -17.17 -5.20
CA TRP A 264 -19.25 -17.87 -3.93
C TRP A 264 -20.61 -18.56 -3.83
N ALA A 265 -20.67 -19.81 -4.32
CA ALA A 265 -21.89 -20.61 -4.35
C ALA A 265 -22.42 -20.85 -2.92
N PHE A 266 -23.73 -20.72 -2.75
CA PHE A 266 -24.42 -20.86 -1.46
C PHE A 266 -25.52 -21.94 -1.47
N THR A 267 -26.40 -21.95 -2.48
CA THR A 267 -27.47 -22.95 -2.56
C THR A 267 -26.91 -24.34 -2.88
N PRO A 268 -27.57 -25.43 -2.42
CA PRO A 268 -27.13 -26.80 -2.75
C PRO A 268 -26.88 -27.00 -4.24
N ASP A 269 -27.77 -26.52 -5.11
CA ASP A 269 -27.65 -26.67 -6.55
C ASP A 269 -26.44 -25.92 -7.13
N ALA A 270 -26.18 -24.71 -6.63
CA ALA A 270 -25.02 -23.94 -7.05
C ALA A 270 -23.69 -24.56 -6.53
N VAL A 271 -23.69 -25.08 -5.30
CA VAL A 271 -22.55 -25.80 -4.74
C VAL A 271 -22.28 -27.08 -5.52
N ASP A 272 -23.30 -27.87 -5.84
CA ASP A 272 -23.16 -29.09 -6.63
C ASP A 272 -22.62 -28.78 -8.03
N ALA A 273 -23.11 -27.69 -8.67
CA ALA A 273 -22.62 -27.26 -9.98
C ALA A 273 -21.16 -26.80 -9.96
N ALA A 274 -20.67 -26.20 -8.85
CA ALA A 274 -19.30 -25.73 -8.69
C ALA A 274 -18.35 -26.83 -8.18
N THR A 275 -18.86 -27.97 -7.70
CA THR A 275 -18.05 -29.05 -7.10
C THR A 275 -17.29 -29.82 -8.17
N THR A 276 -15.97 -29.92 -8.02
CA THR A 276 -15.09 -30.76 -8.86
C THR A 276 -14.69 -32.07 -8.16
N ASP A 277 -14.60 -32.03 -6.84
CA ASP A 277 -14.15 -33.17 -6.04
C ASP A 277 -14.98 -33.28 -4.75
N THR A 278 -15.16 -34.52 -4.26
CA THR A 278 -15.93 -34.78 -3.03
C THR A 278 -15.13 -35.65 -2.07
N LEU A 279 -14.92 -35.15 -0.85
CA LEU A 279 -14.36 -35.92 0.26
C LEU A 279 -15.48 -36.38 1.20
N VAL A 280 -15.65 -37.68 1.35
CA VAL A 280 -16.60 -38.29 2.28
C VAL A 280 -15.91 -38.77 3.54
N LEU A 281 -16.16 -38.14 4.65
CA LEU A 281 -15.70 -38.59 5.98
C LEU A 281 -16.72 -39.56 6.56
N ARG A 282 -16.26 -40.72 6.99
CA ARG A 282 -17.10 -41.72 7.66
C ARG A 282 -16.59 -41.95 9.09
N PRO A 283 -17.49 -42.20 10.06
CA PRO A 283 -17.10 -42.50 11.45
C PRO A 283 -16.30 -43.79 11.55
#